data_baee8f07c2115ff84c207ac585d4f348
#
_entry.id   baee8f07c2115ff84c207ac585d4f348
#
_cell.length_a   1.000
_cell.length_b   1.000
_cell.length_c   1.000
_cell.angle_alpha   90.00
_cell.angle_beta   90.00
_cell.angle_gamma   90.00
#
_symmetry.space_group_name_H-M   'P 1'
#
loop_
_entity.id
_entity.type
_entity.pdbx_description
1 polymer ?
#
loop_
_entity_poly.entity_id
_entity_poly.type
_entity_poly.pdbx_seq_one_letter_code
_entity_poly.pdbx_strand_id
1 'polypeptide(L)'
;MRKILVGSVLAACLLLSGCTRNIFTLPVHENPEALMRFNTPVQYDYNPAHYPVTIENFNTQGEPEQQTFTKPPERVVAVWQNSIETLLALGVGDRLIAGNGVPDKKFFLPQYQEQYSQIPYTGLQLLDVETTMMLKPDLLVGWHSTFSPKVIRPTEFWHKRGVNTFIARSSIITNKKRTLENEYKDILDLGRIFDKNERAQQLVADMQHEVQYATSKTAGFQKRPRALVIEFMGKEVSVYGERSLAGDIVHELHGELLAAKDRNIGIEQVVELDPDVIFVVVIESHYGHEQDMVDRVTQHKALKNLRCVKEGRVLPLPLYAIYSSGVRTYDGIKIIANGLYPDLYKEK
;
A
#
# COMPACT_ATOMS: atom_id res chain seq x y z
N MET A 1 -16.36 -14.41 81.16
CA MET A 1 -16.67 -15.31 80.05
C MET A 1 -17.73 -14.68 79.15
N ARG A 2 -17.36 -14.08 78.03
CA ARG A 2 -18.31 -13.74 76.97
C ARG A 2 -17.44 -13.61 75.68
N LYS A 3 -17.66 -14.53 74.80
CA LYS A 3 -17.02 -14.54 73.47
C LYS A 3 -17.75 -13.54 72.56
N ILE A 4 -16.99 -12.64 71.96
CA ILE A 4 -17.50 -11.71 70.91
C ILE A 4 -17.19 -12.36 69.57
N LEU A 5 -18.25 -12.69 68.82
CA LEU A 5 -18.18 -13.07 67.43
C LEU A 5 -18.00 -11.80 66.60
N VAL A 6 -16.95 -11.75 65.82
CA VAL A 6 -16.76 -10.74 64.79
C VAL A 6 -17.27 -11.32 63.45
N GLY A 7 -18.40 -10.79 63.00
CA GLY A 7 -18.97 -11.13 61.70
C GLY A 7 -18.28 -10.33 60.60
N SER A 8 -17.63 -11.05 59.66
CA SER A 8 -17.05 -10.45 58.46
C SER A 8 -18.15 -10.23 57.43
N VAL A 9 -18.40 -8.96 57.12
CA VAL A 9 -19.26 -8.55 55.98
C VAL A 9 -18.38 -8.56 54.74
N LEU A 10 -18.57 -9.53 53.86
CA LEU A 10 -18.01 -9.54 52.50
C LEU A 10 -18.85 -8.59 51.65
N ALA A 11 -18.28 -7.42 51.32
CA ALA A 11 -18.83 -6.55 50.30
C ALA A 11 -18.43 -7.08 48.91
N ALA A 12 -19.36 -7.64 48.18
CA ALA A 12 -19.19 -8.04 46.79
C ALA A 12 -19.22 -6.79 45.90
N CYS A 13 -18.07 -6.27 45.54
CA CYS A 13 -17.95 -5.28 44.47
C CYS A 13 -18.09 -6.00 43.12
N LEU A 14 -19.26 -5.91 42.51
CA LEU A 14 -19.48 -6.24 41.11
C LEU A 14 -18.75 -5.21 40.26
N LEU A 15 -17.53 -5.56 39.84
CA LEU A 15 -16.82 -4.85 38.78
C LEU A 15 -17.46 -5.22 37.43
N LEU A 16 -18.30 -4.34 36.94
CA LEU A 16 -18.68 -4.31 35.53
C LEU A 16 -17.45 -3.89 34.71
N SER A 17 -16.62 -4.87 34.35
CA SER A 17 -15.58 -4.68 33.38
C SER A 17 -16.24 -4.56 32.02
N GLY A 18 -16.57 -3.33 31.63
CA GLY A 18 -16.86 -3.01 30.25
C GLY A 18 -15.64 -3.35 29.39
N CYS A 19 -15.80 -4.33 28.50
CA CYS A 19 -14.81 -4.64 27.46
C CYS A 19 -14.74 -3.48 26.45
N THR A 20 -14.06 -2.42 26.80
CA THR A 20 -13.45 -1.56 25.77
C THR A 20 -12.27 -2.34 25.23
N ARG A 21 -12.47 -3.06 24.14
CA ARG A 21 -11.36 -3.57 23.32
C ARG A 21 -10.56 -2.36 22.88
N ASN A 22 -9.46 -2.11 23.57
CA ASN A 22 -8.43 -1.17 23.14
C ASN A 22 -7.88 -1.68 21.83
N ILE A 23 -8.26 -1.04 20.72
CA ILE A 23 -7.78 -1.32 19.35
C ILE A 23 -6.28 -1.00 19.24
N PHE A 24 -5.66 -0.44 20.28
CA PHE A 24 -4.27 0.04 20.31
C PHE A 24 -3.23 -0.96 20.83
N THR A 25 -3.59 -2.22 21.08
CA THR A 25 -2.64 -3.21 21.61
C THR A 25 -2.59 -4.49 20.79
N LEU A 26 -2.52 -4.38 19.47
CA LEU A 26 -2.09 -5.53 18.67
C LEU A 26 -0.57 -5.67 18.81
N PRO A 27 -0.06 -6.84 19.20
CA PRO A 27 1.36 -6.98 19.47
C PRO A 27 2.20 -6.74 18.22
N VAL A 28 3.26 -5.94 18.37
CA VAL A 28 4.37 -5.95 17.42
C VAL A 28 5.02 -7.32 17.55
N HIS A 29 5.16 -8.03 16.46
CA HIS A 29 5.88 -9.30 16.46
C HIS A 29 7.38 -9.00 16.43
N GLU A 30 8.10 -9.49 17.45
CA GLU A 30 9.55 -9.39 17.54
C GLU A 30 10.18 -10.72 17.14
N ASN A 31 11.22 -10.68 16.30
CA ASN A 31 12.05 -11.81 15.95
C ASN A 31 13.46 -11.57 16.53
N PRO A 32 13.77 -12.12 17.72
CA PRO A 32 15.05 -11.87 18.39
C PRO A 32 16.27 -12.40 17.61
N GLU A 33 16.11 -13.49 16.87
CA GLU A 33 17.19 -14.05 16.04
C GLU A 33 17.53 -13.12 14.88
N ALA A 34 16.51 -12.58 14.23
CA ALA A 34 16.68 -11.58 13.18
C ALA A 34 17.31 -10.29 13.73
N LEU A 35 16.96 -9.89 14.96
CA LEU A 35 17.55 -8.70 15.59
C LEU A 35 19.05 -8.85 15.88
N MET A 36 19.51 -10.05 16.20
CA MET A 36 20.96 -10.30 16.40
C MET A 36 21.78 -9.95 15.16
N ARG A 37 21.24 -10.15 13.96
CA ARG A 37 21.89 -9.79 12.69
C ARG A 37 22.26 -8.31 12.65
N PHE A 38 21.39 -7.41 13.17
CA PHE A 38 21.63 -5.96 13.19
C PHE A 38 22.54 -5.51 14.34
N ASN A 39 22.78 -6.37 15.33
CA ASN A 39 23.71 -6.10 16.43
C ASN A 39 25.14 -6.57 16.12
N THR A 40 25.29 -7.40 15.06
CA THR A 40 26.59 -7.83 14.56
C THR A 40 26.98 -6.91 13.41
N PRO A 41 28.18 -6.32 13.38
CA PRO A 41 28.64 -5.53 12.24
C PRO A 41 28.65 -6.38 10.98
N VAL A 42 27.76 -6.08 10.04
CA VAL A 42 27.73 -6.69 8.71
C VAL A 42 28.30 -5.68 7.74
N GLN A 43 29.36 -6.05 7.04
CA GLN A 43 29.86 -5.25 5.94
C GLN A 43 29.06 -5.65 4.70
N TYR A 44 28.22 -4.74 4.23
CA TYR A 44 27.48 -4.93 3.01
C TYR A 44 28.32 -4.54 1.80
N ASP A 45 28.33 -5.40 0.79
CA ASP A 45 28.94 -5.07 -0.50
C ASP A 45 28.10 -4.02 -1.22
N TYR A 46 28.75 -2.95 -1.62
CA TYR A 46 28.19 -1.92 -2.49
C TYR A 46 29.32 -1.29 -3.31
N ASN A 47 28.97 -0.64 -4.40
CA ASN A 47 29.92 0.10 -5.23
C ASN A 47 30.19 1.50 -4.64
N PRO A 48 31.35 1.75 -4.02
CA PRO A 48 31.62 3.08 -3.45
C PRO A 48 31.62 4.20 -4.49
N ALA A 49 31.90 3.89 -5.76
CA ALA A 49 31.88 4.87 -6.85
C ALA A 49 30.45 5.29 -7.25
N HIS A 50 29.44 4.55 -6.79
CA HIS A 50 28.04 4.92 -6.96
C HIS A 50 27.63 6.09 -6.07
N TYR A 51 28.27 6.25 -4.91
CA TYR A 51 27.94 7.27 -3.90
C TYR A 51 28.88 8.48 -4.00
N PRO A 52 28.44 9.71 -3.62
CA PRO A 52 27.12 10.01 -3.07
C PRO A 52 26.00 10.01 -4.12
N VAL A 53 24.80 9.58 -3.71
CA VAL A 53 23.58 9.66 -4.50
C VAL A 53 22.66 10.71 -3.92
N THR A 54 22.20 11.64 -4.76
CA THR A 54 21.19 12.62 -4.38
C THR A 54 19.89 12.33 -5.12
N ILE A 55 18.78 12.28 -4.38
CA ILE A 55 17.43 12.16 -4.90
C ILE A 55 16.57 13.35 -4.47
N GLU A 56 15.55 13.65 -5.24
CA GLU A 56 14.46 14.51 -4.82
C GLU A 56 13.33 13.67 -4.23
N ASN A 57 13.01 13.94 -2.99
CA ASN A 57 11.83 13.38 -2.32
C ASN A 57 11.02 14.52 -1.68
N PHE A 58 10.28 14.29 -0.61
CA PHE A 58 9.38 15.28 -0.05
C PHE A 58 9.53 15.38 1.46
N ASN A 59 9.29 16.59 1.99
CA ASN A 59 9.14 16.82 3.42
C ASN A 59 7.69 16.57 3.89
N THR A 60 7.43 16.70 5.19
CA THR A 60 6.10 16.52 5.79
C THR A 60 5.07 17.54 5.28
N GLN A 61 5.48 18.68 4.74
CA GLN A 61 4.60 19.67 4.13
C GLN A 61 4.20 19.28 2.69
N GLY A 62 4.83 18.23 2.14
CA GLY A 62 4.65 17.81 0.74
C GLY A 62 5.45 18.68 -0.24
N GLU A 63 6.46 19.37 0.25
CA GLU A 63 7.36 20.18 -0.55
C GLU A 63 8.56 19.33 -1.00
N PRO A 64 9.07 19.54 -2.24
CA PRO A 64 10.27 18.84 -2.72
C PRO A 64 11.50 19.17 -1.85
N GLU A 65 12.28 18.15 -1.53
CA GLU A 65 13.50 18.23 -0.75
C GLU A 65 14.58 17.31 -1.33
N GLN A 66 15.81 17.83 -1.43
CA GLN A 66 16.96 17.04 -1.87
C GLN A 66 17.54 16.26 -0.68
N GLN A 67 17.73 14.96 -0.85
CA GLN A 67 18.35 14.10 0.14
C GLN A 67 19.56 13.38 -0.46
N THR A 68 20.69 13.42 0.26
CA THR A 68 21.95 12.83 -0.19
C THR A 68 22.30 11.62 0.67
N PHE A 69 22.60 10.52 0.01
CA PHE A 69 23.06 9.27 0.59
C PHE A 69 24.55 9.10 0.27
N THR A 70 25.40 8.99 1.28
CA THR A 70 26.84 8.78 1.12
C THR A 70 27.23 7.31 1.05
N LYS A 71 26.32 6.44 1.41
CA LYS A 71 26.39 4.97 1.32
C LYS A 71 24.98 4.41 1.29
N PRO A 72 24.76 3.12 0.93
CA PRO A 72 23.44 2.51 1.02
C PRO A 72 22.96 2.44 2.48
N PRO A 73 21.68 2.67 2.74
CA PRO A 73 21.11 2.48 4.08
C PRO A 73 21.27 1.03 4.57
N GLU A 74 21.57 0.88 5.85
CA GLU A 74 21.81 -0.41 6.49
C GLU A 74 20.73 -0.78 7.53
N ARG A 75 19.99 0.22 8.03
CA ARG A 75 19.00 0.06 9.10
C ARG A 75 17.70 0.77 8.72
N VAL A 76 16.87 0.07 7.98
CA VAL A 76 15.67 0.63 7.36
C VAL A 76 14.43 0.27 8.17
N VAL A 77 13.62 1.27 8.49
CA VAL A 77 12.26 1.09 8.97
C VAL A 77 11.31 1.39 7.82
N ALA A 78 10.53 0.41 7.41
CA ALA A 78 9.53 0.57 6.35
C ALA A 78 8.12 0.43 6.91
N VAL A 79 7.23 1.32 6.49
CA VAL A 79 5.85 1.35 6.94
C VAL A 79 4.91 1.19 5.75
N TRP A 80 3.90 0.35 5.94
CA TRP A 80 2.91 -0.08 4.96
C TRP A 80 3.43 -1.08 3.92
N GLN A 81 2.52 -1.88 3.40
CA GLN A 81 2.81 -3.00 2.50
C GLN A 81 3.65 -2.58 1.30
N ASN A 82 3.27 -1.49 0.61
CA ASN A 82 3.96 -1.02 -0.59
C ASN A 82 5.45 -0.71 -0.35
N SER A 83 5.76 -0.04 0.77
CA SER A 83 7.15 0.31 1.13
C SER A 83 7.97 -0.95 1.41
N ILE A 84 7.42 -1.85 2.24
CA ILE A 84 8.08 -3.10 2.61
C ILE A 84 8.28 -3.97 1.37
N GLU A 85 7.22 -4.22 0.59
CA GLU A 85 7.26 -5.14 -0.54
C GLU A 85 8.13 -4.63 -1.69
N THR A 86 8.20 -3.31 -1.89
CA THR A 86 9.12 -2.70 -2.85
C THR A 86 10.58 -2.94 -2.46
N LEU A 87 10.93 -2.80 -1.19
CA LEU A 87 12.28 -3.07 -0.70
C LEU A 87 12.64 -4.56 -0.77
N LEU A 88 11.68 -5.46 -0.48
CA LEU A 88 11.86 -6.89 -0.69
C LEU A 88 12.08 -7.22 -2.18
N ALA A 89 11.32 -6.62 -3.07
CA ALA A 89 11.44 -6.80 -4.52
C ALA A 89 12.75 -6.27 -5.11
N LEU A 90 13.30 -5.22 -4.51
CA LEU A 90 14.64 -4.70 -4.83
C LEU A 90 15.77 -5.58 -4.30
N GLY A 91 15.46 -6.60 -3.46
CA GLY A 91 16.44 -7.50 -2.89
C GLY A 91 17.23 -6.90 -1.73
N VAL A 92 16.61 -5.97 -0.98
CA VAL A 92 17.24 -5.32 0.19
C VAL A 92 16.50 -5.61 1.51
N GLY A 93 15.77 -6.72 1.55
CA GLY A 93 15.04 -7.17 2.73
C GLY A 93 15.91 -7.38 3.97
N ASP A 94 17.18 -7.72 3.77
CA ASP A 94 18.19 -7.87 4.83
C ASP A 94 18.56 -6.53 5.52
N ARG A 95 18.19 -5.39 4.96
CA ARG A 95 18.34 -4.05 5.54
C ARG A 95 17.16 -3.63 6.39
N LEU A 96 16.01 -4.33 6.29
CA LEU A 96 14.80 -4.00 7.04
C LEU A 96 14.95 -4.45 8.49
N ILE A 97 15.04 -3.48 9.41
CA ILE A 97 14.99 -3.74 10.85
C ILE A 97 13.57 -3.73 11.38
N ALA A 98 12.66 -3.03 10.70
CA ALA A 98 11.23 -3.05 11.00
C ALA A 98 10.40 -2.91 9.72
N GLY A 99 9.28 -3.65 9.69
CA GLY A 99 8.29 -3.65 8.60
C GLY A 99 6.87 -3.69 9.16
N ASN A 100 6.29 -2.53 9.44
CA ASN A 100 5.03 -2.41 10.17
C ASN A 100 3.88 -1.84 9.31
N GLY A 101 2.64 -1.95 9.81
CA GLY A 101 1.44 -1.51 9.12
C GLY A 101 0.76 -2.62 8.30
N VAL A 102 1.24 -3.86 8.41
CA VAL A 102 0.67 -5.04 7.73
C VAL A 102 0.34 -6.10 8.78
N PRO A 103 -0.88 -6.65 8.77
CA PRO A 103 -1.32 -7.55 9.84
C PRO A 103 -0.66 -8.93 9.81
N ASP A 104 -0.30 -9.44 8.62
CA ASP A 104 0.22 -10.80 8.45
C ASP A 104 1.02 -10.91 7.15
N LYS A 105 2.00 -11.85 7.12
CA LYS A 105 2.82 -12.14 5.94
C LYS A 105 2.01 -12.57 4.70
N LYS A 106 0.82 -13.14 4.89
CA LYS A 106 -0.06 -13.59 3.79
C LYS A 106 -0.49 -12.46 2.83
N PHE A 107 -0.37 -11.19 3.26
CA PHE A 107 -0.67 -10.03 2.42
C PHE A 107 0.41 -9.73 1.39
N PHE A 108 1.61 -10.29 1.57
CA PHE A 108 2.71 -10.17 0.61
C PHE A 108 2.62 -11.26 -0.46
N LEU A 109 3.24 -11.02 -1.61
CA LEU A 109 3.41 -12.05 -2.64
C LEU A 109 4.15 -13.25 -2.04
N PRO A 110 3.81 -14.50 -2.45
CA PRO A 110 4.37 -15.72 -1.86
C PRO A 110 5.91 -15.73 -1.78
N GLN A 111 6.60 -15.18 -2.80
CA GLN A 111 8.05 -15.12 -2.84
C GLN A 111 8.67 -14.18 -1.79
N TYR A 112 7.89 -13.27 -1.19
CA TYR A 112 8.38 -12.31 -0.19
C TYR A 112 7.97 -12.67 1.24
N GLN A 113 7.06 -13.63 1.44
CA GLN A 113 6.53 -13.98 2.76
C GLN A 113 7.60 -14.48 3.74
N GLU A 114 8.55 -15.28 3.24
CA GLU A 114 9.66 -15.77 4.07
C GLU A 114 10.62 -14.63 4.43
N GLN A 115 10.97 -13.78 3.46
CA GLN A 115 11.82 -12.62 3.71
C GLN A 115 11.18 -11.65 4.72
N TYR A 116 9.87 -11.42 4.62
CA TYR A 116 9.13 -10.62 5.60
C TYR A 116 9.20 -11.22 7.01
N SER A 117 9.10 -12.55 7.15
CA SER A 117 9.23 -13.25 8.45
C SER A 117 10.61 -13.09 9.09
N GLN A 118 11.63 -12.74 8.32
CA GLN A 118 12.99 -12.48 8.80
C GLN A 118 13.23 -11.03 9.26
N ILE A 119 12.22 -10.15 9.15
CA ILE A 119 12.32 -8.78 9.66
C ILE A 119 12.16 -8.81 11.19
N PRO A 120 13.05 -8.15 11.97
CA PRO A 120 13.02 -8.21 13.44
C PRO A 120 11.72 -7.73 14.08
N TYR A 121 11.15 -6.64 13.55
CA TYR A 121 9.92 -6.06 14.08
C TYR A 121 8.88 -5.95 12.98
N THR A 122 7.77 -6.69 13.12
CA THR A 122 6.67 -6.74 12.14
C THR A 122 5.32 -6.61 12.83
N GLY A 123 4.26 -6.40 12.05
CA GLY A 123 2.87 -6.38 12.51
C GLY A 123 2.08 -5.16 12.07
N LEU A 124 0.80 -5.15 12.42
CA LEU A 124 -0.11 -4.08 12.03
C LEU A 124 0.19 -2.76 12.75
N GLN A 125 0.57 -2.83 14.02
CA GLN A 125 0.85 -1.64 14.80
C GLN A 125 2.15 -0.98 14.35
N LEU A 126 2.12 0.33 14.14
CA LEU A 126 3.32 1.11 13.87
C LEU A 126 4.15 1.24 15.15
N LEU A 127 5.47 1.25 15.00
CA LEU A 127 6.37 1.54 16.11
C LEU A 127 6.15 2.98 16.59
N ASP A 128 6.26 3.19 17.89
CA ASP A 128 6.33 4.54 18.44
C ASP A 128 7.69 5.20 18.15
N VAL A 129 7.78 6.48 18.44
CA VAL A 129 8.98 7.29 18.18
C VAL A 129 10.18 6.79 18.98
N GLU A 130 9.96 6.42 20.25
CA GLU A 130 10.99 5.97 21.17
C GLU A 130 11.61 4.65 20.69
N THR A 131 10.77 3.68 20.37
CA THR A 131 11.19 2.39 19.82
C THR A 131 11.91 2.59 18.49
N THR A 132 11.35 3.42 17.59
CA THR A 132 11.99 3.73 16.32
C THR A 132 13.37 4.34 16.51
N MET A 133 13.54 5.26 17.47
CA MET A 133 14.86 5.85 17.81
C MET A 133 15.82 4.83 18.38
N MET A 134 15.36 3.91 19.24
CA MET A 134 16.19 2.84 19.80
C MET A 134 16.73 1.89 18.73
N LEU A 135 15.99 1.68 17.66
CA LEU A 135 16.44 0.90 16.51
C LEU A 135 17.56 1.56 15.70
N LYS A 136 17.83 2.86 15.92
CA LYS A 136 18.86 3.65 15.24
C LYS A 136 18.77 3.50 13.72
N PRO A 137 17.62 3.81 13.09
CA PRO A 137 17.52 3.72 11.65
C PRO A 137 18.40 4.77 10.97
N ASP A 138 18.80 4.51 9.75
CA ASP A 138 19.44 5.47 8.84
C ASP A 138 18.50 5.88 7.69
N LEU A 139 17.40 5.10 7.48
CA LEU A 139 16.34 5.45 6.54
C LEU A 139 14.97 5.03 7.10
N LEU A 140 14.00 5.93 6.95
CA LEU A 140 12.57 5.65 7.17
C LEU A 140 11.83 5.76 5.85
N VAL A 141 11.06 4.71 5.49
CA VAL A 141 10.27 4.66 4.25
C VAL A 141 8.78 4.50 4.59
N GLY A 142 7.93 5.34 4.03
CA GLY A 142 6.50 5.24 4.31
C GLY A 142 5.63 6.20 3.50
N TRP A 143 4.36 6.26 3.86
CA TRP A 143 3.45 7.25 3.30
C TRP A 143 3.61 8.60 3.97
N HIS A 144 3.11 9.64 3.32
CA HIS A 144 3.09 11.00 3.87
C HIS A 144 2.46 11.07 5.28
N SER A 145 1.37 10.33 5.51
CA SER A 145 0.70 10.26 6.81
C SER A 145 1.56 9.64 7.93
N THR A 146 2.54 8.80 7.58
CA THR A 146 3.50 8.21 8.52
C THR A 146 4.32 9.29 9.22
N PHE A 147 4.75 10.32 8.48
CA PHE A 147 5.59 11.41 8.97
C PHE A 147 4.78 12.55 9.61
N SER A 148 3.72 12.23 10.32
CA SER A 148 2.92 13.19 11.06
C SER A 148 3.37 13.30 12.52
N PRO A 149 3.08 14.42 13.22
CA PRO A 149 3.40 14.57 14.64
C PRO A 149 2.78 13.49 15.54
N LYS A 150 1.69 12.87 15.10
CA LYS A 150 0.92 11.85 15.85
C LYS A 150 1.40 10.41 15.59
N VAL A 151 2.23 10.18 14.57
CA VAL A 151 2.73 8.84 14.21
C VAL A 151 4.22 8.76 14.55
N ILE A 152 5.13 8.97 13.60
CA ILE A 152 6.57 8.86 13.87
C ILE A 152 7.31 10.20 13.83
N ARG A 153 6.65 11.32 13.94
CA ARG A 153 7.19 12.68 13.81
C ARG A 153 7.45 13.14 12.37
N PRO A 154 7.49 14.46 12.14
CA PRO A 154 7.83 15.06 10.85
C PRO A 154 9.23 14.70 10.34
N THR A 155 9.44 14.79 9.04
CA THR A 155 10.72 14.51 8.38
C THR A 155 11.89 15.31 8.96
N GLU A 156 11.68 16.59 9.30
CA GLU A 156 12.69 17.46 9.88
C GLU A 156 13.20 16.99 11.25
N PHE A 157 12.35 16.28 11.99
CA PHE A 157 12.76 15.65 13.25
C PHE A 157 13.85 14.60 13.03
N TRP A 158 13.72 13.82 11.97
CA TRP A 158 14.62 12.74 11.58
C TRP A 158 15.88 13.27 10.92
N HIS A 159 15.76 14.22 9.99
CA HIS A 159 16.89 14.83 9.30
C HIS A 159 17.86 15.52 10.27
N LYS A 160 17.36 16.21 11.31
CA LYS A 160 18.19 16.79 12.38
C LYS A 160 18.99 15.74 13.18
N ARG A 161 18.66 14.46 13.03
CA ARG A 161 19.34 13.30 13.67
C ARG A 161 20.18 12.51 12.69
N GLY A 162 20.32 12.97 11.47
CA GLY A 162 21.07 12.28 10.42
C GLY A 162 20.34 11.06 9.83
N VAL A 163 19.03 10.97 10.02
CA VAL A 163 18.20 9.91 9.47
C VAL A 163 17.48 10.43 8.23
N ASN A 164 17.69 9.79 7.09
CA ASN A 164 16.97 10.10 5.86
C ASN A 164 15.54 9.59 5.89
N THR A 165 14.67 10.18 5.08
CA THR A 165 13.26 9.76 4.95
C THR A 165 12.90 9.60 3.48
N PHE A 166 11.98 8.67 3.19
CA PHE A 166 11.44 8.49 1.86
C PHE A 166 9.90 8.43 1.94
N ILE A 167 9.25 9.43 1.39
CA ILE A 167 7.79 9.52 1.29
C ILE A 167 7.37 9.02 -0.10
N ALA A 168 6.51 8.00 -0.15
CA ALA A 168 5.92 7.53 -1.39
C ALA A 168 5.11 8.64 -2.08
N ARG A 169 5.44 8.98 -3.32
CA ARG A 169 4.90 10.15 -4.05
C ARG A 169 3.38 10.13 -4.16
N SER A 170 2.82 8.97 -4.43
CA SER A 170 1.37 8.82 -4.56
C SER A 170 0.62 9.00 -3.23
N SER A 171 1.30 8.98 -2.09
CA SER A 171 0.69 9.21 -0.78
C SER A 171 0.58 10.69 -0.40
N ILE A 172 1.20 11.59 -1.16
CA ILE A 172 1.25 13.02 -0.84
C ILE A 172 -0.09 13.68 -1.15
N ILE A 173 -0.71 14.26 -0.13
CA ILE A 173 -2.05 14.85 -0.21
C ILE A 173 -2.09 16.05 -1.17
N THR A 174 -1.01 16.82 -1.24
CA THR A 174 -0.89 17.99 -2.12
C THR A 174 -0.71 17.62 -3.58
N ASN A 175 -0.31 16.38 -3.89
CA ASN A 175 -0.24 15.90 -5.26
C ASN A 175 -1.62 15.88 -5.90
N LYS A 176 -1.72 16.52 -7.06
CA LYS A 176 -2.99 16.63 -7.79
C LYS A 176 -3.46 15.28 -8.33
N LYS A 177 -2.53 14.38 -8.67
CA LYS A 177 -2.81 13.05 -9.23
C LYS A 177 -1.84 12.01 -8.69
N ARG A 178 -2.33 10.79 -8.53
CA ARG A 178 -1.54 9.57 -8.37
C ARG A 178 -1.40 8.94 -9.75
N THR A 179 -0.17 8.67 -10.17
CA THR A 179 0.12 8.22 -11.54
C THR A 179 1.07 7.04 -11.54
N LEU A 180 1.09 6.28 -12.64
CA LEU A 180 2.10 5.25 -12.88
C LEU A 180 3.52 5.82 -12.82
N GLU A 181 3.72 7.04 -13.33
CA GLU A 181 5.02 7.71 -13.28
C GLU A 181 5.51 7.94 -11.85
N ASN A 182 4.61 8.26 -10.88
CA ASN A 182 4.98 8.37 -9.47
C ASN A 182 5.49 7.04 -8.92
N GLU A 183 4.81 5.93 -9.25
CA GLU A 183 5.22 4.59 -8.80
C GLU A 183 6.56 4.19 -9.42
N TYR A 184 6.74 4.43 -10.73
CA TYR A 184 8.01 4.16 -11.41
C TYR A 184 9.17 4.94 -10.79
N LYS A 185 8.96 6.24 -10.55
CA LYS A 185 9.98 7.11 -9.97
C LYS A 185 10.35 6.69 -8.55
N ASP A 186 9.39 6.27 -7.73
CA ASP A 186 9.65 5.77 -6.38
C ASP A 186 10.52 4.49 -6.41
N ILE A 187 10.21 3.55 -7.30
CA ILE A 187 10.98 2.30 -7.45
C ILE A 187 12.40 2.62 -7.93
N LEU A 188 12.54 3.50 -8.93
CA LEU A 188 13.85 3.88 -9.49
C LEU A 188 14.70 4.65 -8.47
N ASP A 189 14.11 5.59 -7.72
CA ASP A 189 14.84 6.33 -6.69
C ASP A 189 15.29 5.41 -5.53
N LEU A 190 14.44 4.49 -5.09
CA LEU A 190 14.85 3.45 -4.12
C LEU A 190 15.96 2.57 -4.70
N GLY A 191 15.87 2.20 -5.98
CA GLY A 191 16.94 1.49 -6.68
C GLY A 191 18.27 2.23 -6.65
N ARG A 192 18.25 3.55 -6.87
CA ARG A 192 19.45 4.42 -6.77
C ARG A 192 19.99 4.49 -5.36
N ILE A 193 19.13 4.66 -4.34
CA ILE A 193 19.52 4.73 -2.93
C ILE A 193 20.26 3.47 -2.48
N PHE A 194 19.85 2.30 -2.96
CA PHE A 194 20.40 1.01 -2.55
C PHE A 194 21.41 0.38 -3.53
N ASP A 195 21.81 1.10 -4.58
CA ASP A 195 22.66 0.57 -5.67
C ASP A 195 22.06 -0.71 -6.29
N LYS A 196 20.73 -0.66 -6.56
CA LYS A 196 19.93 -1.72 -7.20
C LYS A 196 19.28 -1.23 -8.49
N ASN A 197 20.01 -0.40 -9.27
CA ASN A 197 19.48 0.25 -10.46
C ASN A 197 18.94 -0.74 -11.49
N GLU A 198 19.67 -1.80 -11.80
CA GLU A 198 19.25 -2.80 -12.78
C GLU A 198 17.95 -3.49 -12.35
N ARG A 199 17.85 -3.85 -11.06
CA ARG A 199 16.64 -4.49 -10.54
C ARG A 199 15.45 -3.54 -10.55
N ALA A 200 15.64 -2.28 -10.19
CA ALA A 200 14.60 -1.25 -10.22
C ALA A 200 14.11 -1.00 -11.65
N GLN A 201 15.04 -0.90 -12.61
CA GLN A 201 14.73 -0.76 -14.03
C GLN A 201 13.93 -1.96 -14.56
N GLN A 202 14.29 -3.19 -14.17
CA GLN A 202 13.55 -4.38 -14.57
C GLN A 202 12.10 -4.35 -14.03
N LEU A 203 11.90 -4.01 -12.74
CA LEU A 203 10.58 -3.93 -12.14
C LEU A 203 9.69 -2.90 -12.86
N VAL A 204 10.25 -1.75 -13.21
CA VAL A 204 9.55 -0.71 -13.96
C VAL A 204 9.29 -1.15 -15.39
N ALA A 205 10.28 -1.76 -16.06
CA ALA A 205 10.15 -2.26 -17.43
C ALA A 205 9.04 -3.32 -17.54
N ASP A 206 8.88 -4.20 -16.55
CA ASP A 206 7.82 -5.21 -16.53
C ASP A 206 6.43 -4.55 -16.50
N MET A 207 6.26 -3.48 -15.72
CA MET A 207 5.00 -2.70 -15.66
C MET A 207 4.73 -1.97 -16.99
N GLN A 208 5.75 -1.31 -17.55
CA GLN A 208 5.65 -0.59 -18.82
C GLN A 208 5.34 -1.56 -19.98
N HIS A 209 5.97 -2.74 -19.95
CA HIS A 209 5.72 -3.78 -20.94
C HIS A 209 4.25 -4.26 -20.90
N GLU A 210 3.66 -4.43 -19.71
CA GLU A 210 2.26 -4.84 -19.60
C GLU A 210 1.31 -3.75 -20.16
N VAL A 211 1.57 -2.48 -19.88
CA VAL A 211 0.82 -1.35 -20.48
C VAL A 211 1.00 -1.36 -22.01
N GLN A 212 2.23 -1.49 -22.49
CA GLN A 212 2.51 -1.51 -23.93
C GLN A 212 1.87 -2.72 -24.63
N TYR A 213 1.87 -3.88 -23.99
CA TYR A 213 1.21 -5.07 -24.53
C TYR A 213 -0.26 -4.81 -24.78
N ALA A 214 -1.00 -4.32 -23.77
CA ALA A 214 -2.42 -4.02 -23.89
C ALA A 214 -2.68 -2.94 -24.95
N THR A 215 -1.96 -1.82 -24.91
CA THR A 215 -2.18 -0.67 -25.81
C THR A 215 -1.81 -0.98 -27.25
N SER A 216 -0.74 -1.73 -27.52
CA SER A 216 -0.37 -2.13 -28.87
C SER A 216 -1.42 -3.02 -29.54
N LYS A 217 -2.06 -3.90 -28.77
CA LYS A 217 -3.10 -4.81 -29.27
C LYS A 217 -4.45 -4.10 -29.49
N THR A 218 -4.68 -3.00 -28.79
CA THR A 218 -5.95 -2.26 -28.83
C THR A 218 -5.90 -0.97 -29.67
N ALA A 219 -4.74 -0.65 -30.27
CA ALA A 219 -4.53 0.57 -31.05
C ALA A 219 -5.55 0.78 -32.19
N GLY A 220 -6.10 -0.30 -32.77
CA GLY A 220 -7.11 -0.25 -33.81
C GLY A 220 -8.57 -0.27 -33.32
N PHE A 221 -8.81 -0.29 -32.02
CA PHE A 221 -10.17 -0.39 -31.49
C PHE A 221 -10.93 0.92 -31.70
N GLN A 222 -12.09 0.83 -32.33
CA GLN A 222 -12.95 1.98 -32.62
C GLN A 222 -13.59 2.55 -31.35
N LYS A 223 -13.83 1.71 -30.35
CA LYS A 223 -14.51 2.07 -29.11
C LYS A 223 -13.62 1.72 -27.92
N ARG A 224 -13.46 2.70 -27.03
CA ARG A 224 -12.74 2.50 -25.75
C ARG A 224 -13.69 1.82 -24.75
N PRO A 225 -13.25 0.79 -24.02
CA PRO A 225 -14.06 0.21 -22.96
C PRO A 225 -14.32 1.25 -21.85
N ARG A 226 -15.58 1.32 -21.39
CA ARG A 226 -16.03 2.26 -20.37
C ARG A 226 -15.94 1.62 -19.00
N ALA A 227 -15.01 2.08 -18.18
CA ALA A 227 -14.72 1.55 -16.87
C ALA A 227 -15.27 2.45 -15.75
N LEU A 228 -15.86 1.84 -14.74
CA LEU A 228 -16.21 2.47 -13.48
C LEU A 228 -15.45 1.80 -12.35
N VAL A 229 -14.70 2.58 -11.56
CA VAL A 229 -13.93 2.08 -10.40
C VAL A 229 -14.54 2.64 -9.12
N ILE A 230 -15.08 1.77 -8.28
CA ILE A 230 -15.89 2.15 -7.12
C ILE A 230 -15.50 1.38 -5.86
N GLU A 231 -15.75 2.02 -4.71
CA GLU A 231 -15.70 1.42 -3.38
C GLU A 231 -17.01 1.68 -2.65
N PHE A 232 -17.54 0.65 -1.98
CA PHE A 232 -18.73 0.82 -1.13
C PHE A 232 -18.33 1.24 0.27
N MET A 233 -18.63 2.50 0.61
CA MET A 233 -18.44 3.05 1.95
C MET A 233 -19.78 3.11 2.70
N GLY A 234 -20.19 1.99 3.29
CA GLY A 234 -21.51 1.86 3.90
C GLY A 234 -22.61 1.89 2.83
N LYS A 235 -23.39 2.98 2.80
CA LYS A 235 -24.46 3.21 1.82
C LYS A 235 -24.02 4.06 0.63
N GLU A 236 -22.86 4.70 0.73
CA GLU A 236 -22.31 5.54 -0.32
C GLU A 236 -21.43 4.75 -1.27
N VAL A 237 -21.33 5.21 -2.50
CA VAL A 237 -20.44 4.66 -3.53
C VAL A 237 -19.37 5.71 -3.82
N SER A 238 -18.18 5.48 -3.32
CA SER A 238 -17.01 6.31 -3.65
C SER A 238 -16.45 5.94 -5.01
N VAL A 239 -15.97 6.93 -5.75
CA VAL A 239 -15.39 6.77 -7.09
C VAL A 239 -13.89 7.00 -7.05
N TYR A 240 -13.15 6.11 -7.68
CA TYR A 240 -11.73 6.26 -7.96
C TYR A 240 -11.55 6.93 -9.32
N GLY A 241 -11.70 8.25 -9.33
CA GLY A 241 -11.69 9.09 -10.53
C GLY A 241 -10.30 9.41 -11.06
N GLU A 242 -10.19 10.44 -11.91
CA GLU A 242 -8.98 10.85 -12.65
C GLU A 242 -7.78 11.25 -11.77
N ARG A 243 -7.99 11.43 -10.47
CA ARG A 243 -6.93 11.76 -9.50
C ARG A 243 -6.36 10.54 -8.79
N SER A 244 -6.95 9.38 -8.98
CA SER A 244 -6.52 8.11 -8.38
C SER A 244 -5.52 7.38 -9.29
N LEU A 245 -4.72 6.48 -8.70
CA LEU A 245 -3.84 5.60 -9.48
C LEU A 245 -4.65 4.65 -10.37
N ALA A 246 -5.81 4.16 -9.89
CA ALA A 246 -6.71 3.35 -10.71
C ALA A 246 -7.20 4.10 -11.96
N GLY A 247 -7.55 5.39 -11.79
CA GLY A 247 -7.97 6.23 -12.91
C GLY A 247 -6.86 6.48 -13.92
N ASP A 248 -5.63 6.67 -13.44
CA ASP A 248 -4.45 6.82 -14.29
C ASP A 248 -4.18 5.52 -15.08
N ILE A 249 -4.23 4.36 -14.41
CA ILE A 249 -4.06 3.05 -15.07
C ILE A 249 -5.12 2.84 -16.17
N VAL A 250 -6.41 3.15 -15.88
CA VAL A 250 -7.47 3.06 -16.91
C VAL A 250 -7.14 3.93 -18.12
N HIS A 251 -6.67 5.16 -17.87
CA HIS A 251 -6.29 6.10 -18.94
C HIS A 251 -5.10 5.60 -19.76
N GLU A 252 -4.03 5.17 -19.09
CA GLU A 252 -2.80 4.65 -19.74
C GLU A 252 -3.08 3.37 -20.54
N LEU A 253 -4.08 2.60 -20.16
CA LEU A 253 -4.56 1.42 -20.89
C LEU A 253 -5.60 1.76 -21.98
N HIS A 254 -5.77 3.02 -22.33
CA HIS A 254 -6.75 3.51 -23.34
C HIS A 254 -8.21 3.18 -23.00
N GLY A 255 -8.58 2.99 -21.74
CA GLY A 255 -9.96 2.91 -21.28
C GLY A 255 -10.61 4.30 -21.17
N GLU A 256 -11.94 4.34 -21.14
CA GLU A 256 -12.72 5.52 -20.79
C GLU A 256 -13.14 5.43 -19.33
N LEU A 257 -12.61 6.31 -18.48
CA LEU A 257 -12.96 6.35 -17.06
C LEU A 257 -14.26 7.12 -16.85
N LEU A 258 -15.28 6.43 -16.35
CA LEU A 258 -16.58 7.01 -16.03
C LEU A 258 -16.56 7.73 -14.67
N ALA A 259 -17.43 8.72 -14.48
CA ALA A 259 -17.52 9.53 -13.26
C ALA A 259 -16.16 10.08 -12.81
N ALA A 260 -15.28 10.41 -13.76
CA ALA A 260 -13.86 10.70 -13.52
C ALA A 260 -13.62 11.88 -12.55
N LYS A 261 -14.56 12.82 -12.44
CA LYS A 261 -14.47 14.01 -11.57
C LYS A 261 -15.29 13.90 -10.28
N ASP A 262 -16.10 12.86 -10.16
CA ASP A 262 -16.96 12.65 -9.02
C ASP A 262 -16.17 12.02 -7.86
N ARG A 263 -16.56 12.32 -6.63
CA ARG A 263 -16.04 11.64 -5.43
C ARG A 263 -16.96 10.52 -4.99
N ASN A 264 -18.26 10.80 -4.99
CA ASN A 264 -19.31 9.85 -4.64
C ASN A 264 -20.44 9.96 -5.65
N ILE A 265 -21.08 8.85 -5.95
CA ILE A 265 -22.24 8.75 -6.83
C ILE A 265 -23.35 7.93 -6.19
N GLY A 266 -24.59 8.16 -6.64
CA GLY A 266 -25.74 7.33 -6.28
C GLY A 266 -25.80 6.05 -7.13
N ILE A 267 -26.55 5.07 -6.65
CA ILE A 267 -26.80 3.82 -7.39
C ILE A 267 -27.52 4.10 -8.73
N GLU A 268 -28.42 5.06 -8.78
CA GLU A 268 -29.13 5.48 -9.98
C GLU A 268 -28.14 6.00 -11.03
N GLN A 269 -27.14 6.76 -10.61
CA GLN A 269 -26.09 7.26 -11.51
C GLN A 269 -25.21 6.13 -12.06
N VAL A 270 -24.94 5.07 -11.27
CA VAL A 270 -24.26 3.87 -11.79
C VAL A 270 -25.07 3.24 -12.93
N VAL A 271 -26.41 3.19 -12.79
CA VAL A 271 -27.29 2.66 -13.83
C VAL A 271 -27.27 3.53 -15.09
N GLU A 272 -27.32 4.87 -14.93
CA GLU A 272 -27.29 5.83 -16.06
C GLU A 272 -25.95 5.78 -16.81
N LEU A 273 -24.85 5.56 -16.10
CA LEU A 273 -23.53 5.46 -16.70
C LEU A 273 -23.35 4.22 -17.58
N ASP A 274 -24.10 3.14 -17.34
CA ASP A 274 -24.04 1.85 -18.06
C ASP A 274 -22.61 1.44 -18.46
N PRO A 275 -21.73 1.12 -17.49
CA PRO A 275 -20.33 0.79 -17.75
C PRO A 275 -20.18 -0.52 -18.51
N ASP A 276 -19.08 -0.65 -19.28
CA ASP A 276 -18.68 -1.91 -19.90
C ASP A 276 -18.03 -2.87 -18.87
N VAL A 277 -17.41 -2.30 -17.82
CA VAL A 277 -16.81 -3.04 -16.70
C VAL A 277 -16.90 -2.22 -15.42
N ILE A 278 -17.18 -2.89 -14.30
CA ILE A 278 -17.09 -2.31 -12.95
C ILE A 278 -15.94 -2.96 -12.21
N PHE A 279 -15.01 -2.16 -11.71
CA PHE A 279 -14.01 -2.60 -10.74
C PHE A 279 -14.47 -2.19 -9.34
N VAL A 280 -14.62 -3.19 -8.47
CA VAL A 280 -15.01 -2.96 -7.07
C VAL A 280 -13.77 -3.01 -6.21
N VAL A 281 -13.41 -1.89 -5.62
CA VAL A 281 -12.24 -1.78 -4.75
C VAL A 281 -12.47 -2.59 -3.48
N VAL A 282 -11.48 -3.43 -3.16
CA VAL A 282 -11.47 -4.30 -1.98
C VAL A 282 -10.37 -3.82 -1.04
N ILE A 283 -10.75 -3.43 0.18
CA ILE A 283 -9.83 -3.01 1.23
C ILE A 283 -9.33 -4.23 2.04
N GLU A 284 -8.27 -4.05 2.83
CA GLU A 284 -7.57 -5.11 3.56
C GLU A 284 -8.46 -5.98 4.44
N SER A 285 -9.50 -5.39 5.04
CA SER A 285 -10.45 -6.13 5.90
C SER A 285 -11.30 -7.17 5.15
N HIS A 286 -11.32 -7.12 3.82
CA HIS A 286 -12.09 -8.03 2.96
C HIS A 286 -11.20 -8.95 2.10
N TYR A 287 -9.88 -8.96 2.31
CA TYR A 287 -9.00 -9.86 1.58
C TYR A 287 -9.29 -11.32 1.94
N GLY A 288 -9.44 -12.17 0.91
CA GLY A 288 -9.94 -13.53 1.02
C GLY A 288 -11.47 -13.66 0.96
N HIS A 289 -12.20 -12.52 0.90
CA HIS A 289 -13.65 -12.42 0.76
C HIS A 289 -14.04 -11.40 -0.31
N GLU A 290 -13.22 -11.29 -1.36
CA GLU A 290 -13.38 -10.30 -2.44
C GLU A 290 -14.73 -10.44 -3.14
N GLN A 291 -15.26 -11.67 -3.21
CA GLN A 291 -16.55 -11.96 -3.81
C GLN A 291 -17.71 -11.25 -3.10
N ASP A 292 -17.63 -11.06 -1.79
CA ASP A 292 -18.67 -10.36 -1.04
C ASP A 292 -18.83 -8.91 -1.53
N MET A 293 -17.72 -8.28 -1.96
CA MET A 293 -17.76 -6.93 -2.50
C MET A 293 -18.31 -6.91 -3.93
N VAL A 294 -17.97 -7.89 -4.75
CA VAL A 294 -18.56 -8.08 -6.09
C VAL A 294 -20.06 -8.34 -5.98
N ASP A 295 -20.49 -9.13 -5.01
CA ASP A 295 -21.91 -9.46 -4.77
C ASP A 295 -22.75 -8.24 -4.38
N ARG A 296 -22.16 -7.23 -3.78
CA ARG A 296 -22.84 -5.95 -3.54
C ARG A 296 -23.31 -5.26 -4.82
N VAL A 297 -22.64 -5.50 -5.93
CA VAL A 297 -23.05 -5.02 -7.26
C VAL A 297 -24.00 -6.03 -7.93
N THR A 298 -23.57 -7.28 -8.02
CA THR A 298 -24.26 -8.31 -8.84
C THR A 298 -25.62 -8.70 -8.29
N GLN A 299 -25.80 -8.63 -6.96
CA GLN A 299 -27.08 -8.94 -6.29
C GLN A 299 -27.93 -7.70 -6.00
N HIS A 300 -27.43 -6.49 -6.24
CA HIS A 300 -28.17 -5.27 -5.99
C HIS A 300 -29.37 -5.14 -6.95
N LYS A 301 -30.56 -4.87 -6.40
CA LYS A 301 -31.84 -4.85 -7.16
C LYS A 301 -31.77 -3.92 -8.40
N ALA A 302 -31.14 -2.76 -8.27
CA ALA A 302 -31.05 -1.78 -9.36
C ALA A 302 -29.92 -2.12 -10.34
N LEU A 303 -28.80 -2.75 -9.89
CA LEU A 303 -27.60 -2.96 -10.70
C LEU A 303 -27.58 -4.32 -11.43
N LYS A 304 -28.25 -5.35 -10.91
CA LYS A 304 -28.22 -6.71 -11.45
C LYS A 304 -28.62 -6.84 -12.92
N ASN A 305 -29.33 -5.83 -13.47
CA ASN A 305 -29.77 -5.80 -14.84
C ASN A 305 -28.80 -5.09 -15.79
N LEU A 306 -27.75 -4.45 -15.27
CA LEU A 306 -26.69 -3.85 -16.08
C LEU A 306 -26.07 -4.91 -17.01
N ARG A 307 -25.66 -4.46 -18.20
CA ARG A 307 -25.03 -5.32 -19.18
C ARG A 307 -23.73 -5.94 -18.64
N CYS A 308 -22.88 -5.13 -18.03
CA CYS A 308 -21.62 -5.59 -17.43
C CYS A 308 -21.84 -6.66 -16.33
N VAL A 309 -22.93 -6.57 -15.55
CA VAL A 309 -23.28 -7.57 -14.54
C VAL A 309 -23.68 -8.88 -15.19
N LYS A 310 -24.56 -8.84 -16.22
CA LYS A 310 -24.99 -10.03 -16.96
C LYS A 310 -23.86 -10.72 -17.70
N GLU A 311 -22.86 -9.98 -18.14
CA GLU A 311 -21.67 -10.46 -18.84
C GLU A 311 -20.54 -10.89 -17.87
N GLY A 312 -20.76 -10.84 -16.55
CA GLY A 312 -19.75 -11.21 -15.55
C GLY A 312 -18.56 -10.23 -15.49
N ARG A 313 -18.76 -8.98 -15.89
CA ARG A 313 -17.72 -7.94 -15.94
C ARG A 313 -17.77 -7.01 -14.73
N VAL A 314 -17.93 -7.61 -13.55
CA VAL A 314 -17.77 -6.95 -12.25
C VAL A 314 -16.60 -7.64 -11.56
N LEU A 315 -15.49 -6.94 -11.38
CA LEU A 315 -14.23 -7.53 -10.97
C LEU A 315 -13.75 -6.90 -9.65
N PRO A 316 -13.22 -7.70 -8.72
CA PRO A 316 -12.58 -7.18 -7.53
C PRO A 316 -11.25 -6.51 -7.91
N LEU A 317 -10.94 -5.40 -7.24
CA LEU A 317 -9.71 -4.65 -7.44
C LEU A 317 -9.09 -4.32 -6.08
N PRO A 318 -8.06 -5.05 -5.65
CA PRO A 318 -7.45 -4.85 -4.34
C PRO A 318 -6.86 -3.45 -4.18
N LEU A 319 -7.10 -2.81 -3.04
CA LEU A 319 -6.63 -1.45 -2.77
C LEU A 319 -5.09 -1.36 -2.82
N TYR A 320 -4.38 -2.40 -2.36
CA TYR A 320 -2.92 -2.44 -2.43
C TYR A 320 -2.35 -2.30 -3.84
N ALA A 321 -3.15 -2.58 -4.87
CA ALA A 321 -2.71 -2.57 -6.27
C ALA A 321 -2.97 -1.23 -6.98
N ILE A 322 -3.69 -0.29 -6.35
CA ILE A 322 -4.20 0.92 -7.03
C ILE A 322 -4.17 2.20 -6.18
N TYR A 323 -3.49 2.20 -5.05
CA TYR A 323 -3.50 3.40 -4.19
C TYR A 323 -2.14 4.12 -4.12
N SER A 324 -1.17 3.56 -3.51
CA SER A 324 0.25 3.94 -3.46
C SER A 324 0.98 2.62 -3.35
N SER A 325 1.15 1.97 -4.48
CA SER A 325 1.20 0.51 -4.55
C SER A 325 2.62 -0.05 -4.73
N GLY A 326 3.59 0.83 -5.10
CA GLY A 326 4.95 0.39 -5.36
C GLY A 326 4.96 -0.74 -6.40
N VAL A 327 5.64 -1.84 -6.10
CA VAL A 327 5.73 -3.00 -7.02
C VAL A 327 4.38 -3.69 -7.28
N ARG A 328 3.39 -3.54 -6.37
CA ARG A 328 2.04 -4.13 -6.58
C ARG A 328 1.22 -3.38 -7.63
N THR A 329 1.70 -2.22 -8.09
CA THR A 329 1.12 -1.52 -9.26
C THR A 329 1.06 -2.42 -10.48
N TYR A 330 1.99 -3.37 -10.63
CA TYR A 330 1.96 -4.38 -11.66
C TYR A 330 0.68 -5.21 -11.65
N ASP A 331 0.23 -5.63 -10.46
CA ASP A 331 -1.03 -6.36 -10.31
C ASP A 331 -2.24 -5.49 -10.72
N GLY A 332 -2.23 -4.22 -10.31
CA GLY A 332 -3.26 -3.26 -10.68
C GLY A 332 -3.38 -3.08 -12.20
N ILE A 333 -2.25 -2.92 -12.88
CA ILE A 333 -2.19 -2.85 -14.35
C ILE A 333 -2.81 -4.10 -14.98
N LYS A 334 -2.42 -5.29 -14.52
CA LYS A 334 -2.92 -6.57 -15.08
C LYS A 334 -4.41 -6.77 -14.85
N ILE A 335 -4.89 -6.49 -13.63
CA ILE A 335 -6.32 -6.64 -13.30
C ILE A 335 -7.16 -5.69 -14.15
N ILE A 336 -6.74 -4.43 -14.26
CA ILE A 336 -7.49 -3.43 -15.05
C ILE A 336 -7.39 -3.74 -16.54
N ALA A 337 -6.22 -4.12 -17.06
CA ALA A 337 -6.04 -4.50 -18.47
C ALA A 337 -6.91 -5.70 -18.85
N ASN A 338 -6.92 -6.75 -18.02
CA ASN A 338 -7.77 -7.91 -18.22
C ASN A 338 -9.28 -7.55 -18.16
N GLY A 339 -9.65 -6.68 -17.23
CA GLY A 339 -11.03 -6.19 -17.14
C GLY A 339 -11.46 -5.33 -18.32
N LEU A 340 -10.59 -4.50 -18.86
CA LEU A 340 -10.88 -3.70 -20.06
C LEU A 340 -10.91 -4.57 -21.32
N TYR A 341 -9.99 -5.51 -21.45
CA TYR A 341 -9.71 -6.28 -22.66
C TYR A 341 -9.61 -7.78 -22.38
N PRO A 342 -10.68 -8.45 -21.91
CA PRO A 342 -10.62 -9.84 -21.47
C PRO A 342 -10.16 -10.79 -22.57
N ASP A 343 -10.45 -10.51 -23.84
CA ASP A 343 -10.06 -11.37 -24.95
C ASP A 343 -8.56 -11.43 -25.21
N LEU A 344 -7.80 -10.41 -24.76
CA LEU A 344 -6.33 -10.42 -24.86
C LEU A 344 -5.66 -11.38 -23.87
N TYR A 345 -6.38 -11.84 -22.85
CA TYR A 345 -5.85 -12.62 -21.73
C TYR A 345 -6.44 -14.03 -21.63
N LYS A 346 -7.31 -14.42 -22.56
CA LYS A 346 -7.95 -15.76 -22.56
C LYS A 346 -7.00 -16.90 -22.94
N GLU A 347 -5.89 -16.58 -23.60
CA GLU A 347 -4.94 -17.59 -24.14
C GLU A 347 -3.62 -17.68 -23.35
N LYS A 348 -3.54 -17.02 -22.21
CA LYS A 348 -2.40 -17.08 -21.28
C LYS A 348 -2.87 -17.76 -20.00
#